data_613e0a2455b8c9ec8640450f0bdb4546
#
_entry.id   613e0a2455b8c9ec8640450f0bdb4546
#
_cell.length_a   1.000
_cell.length_b   1.000
_cell.length_c   1.000
_cell.angle_alpha   90.00
_cell.angle_beta   90.00
_cell.angle_gamma   90.00
#
_symmetry.space_group_name_H-M   'P 1'
#
loop_
_entity.id
_entity.type
_entity.pdbx_description
1 polymer ?
#
loop_
_entity_poly.entity_id
_entity_poly.type
_entity_poly.pdbx_seq_one_letter_code
_entity_poly.pdbx_strand_id
1 'polypeptide(L)'
;MLTLAVLANHQYSESIDVKLKPGDQVEFSGSTLKLNSINIEGKENFDTVVARFSVNETSNEKSLISEKRVYKVGGVITSETGISTSIIKDYHIVLGDRYQDGSWSIRFSINYGIMMIWISSIILLLSMLYGTIRRHGY
;
A
#
# COMPACT_ATOMS: atom_id res chain seq x y z
N MET A 1 19.18 -6.60 -15.13
CA MET A 1 18.88 -5.98 -13.83
C MET A 1 17.38 -5.67 -13.68
N LEU A 2 16.76 -4.92 -14.59
CA LEU A 2 15.34 -4.53 -14.49
C LEU A 2 14.40 -5.74 -14.51
N THR A 3 14.59 -6.68 -15.41
CA THR A 3 13.78 -7.92 -15.50
C THR A 3 13.90 -8.79 -14.24
N LEU A 4 15.07 -8.89 -13.66
CA LEU A 4 15.28 -9.61 -12.40
C LEU A 4 14.58 -8.90 -11.23
N ALA A 5 14.59 -7.57 -11.18
CA ALA A 5 13.90 -6.81 -10.15
C ALA A 5 12.37 -6.96 -10.24
N VAL A 6 11.81 -6.98 -11.46
CA VAL A 6 10.37 -7.21 -11.69
C VAL A 6 9.97 -8.64 -11.30
N LEU A 7 10.75 -9.63 -11.68
CA LEU A 7 10.49 -11.03 -11.29
C LEU A 7 10.60 -11.22 -9.77
N ALA A 8 11.60 -10.62 -9.13
CA ALA A 8 11.75 -10.66 -7.68
C ALA A 8 10.57 -10.01 -6.98
N ASN A 9 10.09 -8.85 -7.45
CA ASN A 9 8.93 -8.18 -6.86
C ASN A 9 7.66 -9.04 -6.96
N HIS A 10 7.43 -9.72 -8.09
CA HIS A 10 6.27 -10.60 -8.26
C HIS A 10 6.34 -11.83 -7.32
N GLN A 11 7.52 -12.32 -7.03
CA GLN A 11 7.74 -13.51 -6.19
C GLN A 11 7.75 -13.19 -4.68
N TYR A 12 7.99 -11.92 -4.29
CA TYR A 12 8.10 -11.47 -2.89
C TYR A 12 6.98 -10.51 -2.47
N SER A 13 5.86 -10.53 -3.17
CA SER A 13 4.65 -9.83 -2.74
C SER A 13 3.80 -10.78 -1.91
N GLU A 14 3.56 -10.41 -0.66
CA GLU A 14 2.73 -11.17 0.26
C GLU A 14 1.47 -10.38 0.59
N SER A 15 0.32 -11.05 0.65
CA SER A 15 -0.94 -10.42 1.04
C SER A 15 -1.78 -11.33 1.93
N ILE A 16 -2.49 -10.71 2.86
CA ILE A 16 -3.44 -11.39 3.74
C ILE A 16 -4.76 -10.60 3.77
N ASP A 17 -5.87 -11.33 3.75
CA ASP A 17 -7.21 -10.78 3.99
C ASP A 17 -7.63 -11.13 5.41
N VAL A 18 -7.90 -10.11 6.21
CA VAL A 18 -8.26 -10.27 7.63
C VAL A 18 -9.53 -9.51 7.96
N LYS A 19 -10.19 -9.94 9.03
CA LYS A 19 -11.34 -9.26 9.61
C LYS A 19 -10.91 -8.61 10.90
N LEU A 20 -10.99 -7.28 10.98
CA LEU A 20 -10.61 -6.53 12.17
C LEU A 20 -11.74 -5.61 12.62
N LYS A 21 -11.84 -5.44 13.93
CA LYS A 21 -12.61 -4.36 14.58
C LYS A 21 -11.68 -3.25 15.00
N PRO A 22 -12.17 -2.02 15.20
CA PRO A 22 -11.36 -0.96 15.79
C PRO A 22 -10.75 -1.41 17.12
N GLY A 23 -9.42 -1.30 17.22
CA GLY A 23 -8.62 -1.77 18.35
C GLY A 23 -7.94 -3.12 18.14
N ASP A 24 -8.39 -3.93 17.18
CA ASP A 24 -7.77 -5.22 16.88
C ASP A 24 -6.44 -5.06 16.16
N GLN A 25 -5.60 -6.07 16.32
CA GLN A 25 -4.30 -6.14 15.66
C GLN A 25 -4.06 -7.55 15.09
N VAL A 26 -3.26 -7.61 14.05
CA VAL A 26 -2.82 -8.86 13.41
C VAL A 26 -1.33 -8.76 13.10
N GLU A 27 -0.62 -9.85 13.35
CA GLU A 27 0.79 -9.98 12.97
C GLU A 27 0.90 -10.71 11.62
N PHE A 28 1.65 -10.12 10.70
CA PHE A 28 1.88 -10.67 9.37
C PHE A 28 3.26 -10.30 8.85
N SER A 29 4.04 -11.31 8.46
CA SER A 29 5.38 -11.15 7.88
C SER A 29 6.32 -10.23 8.69
N GLY A 30 6.30 -10.40 10.02
CA GLY A 30 7.16 -9.63 10.95
C GLY A 30 6.73 -8.17 11.17
N SER A 31 5.54 -7.81 10.71
CA SER A 31 4.92 -6.51 10.95
C SER A 31 3.57 -6.68 11.66
N THR A 32 3.27 -5.81 12.62
CA THR A 32 1.98 -5.81 13.31
C THR A 32 1.10 -4.71 12.76
N LEU A 33 -0.02 -5.10 12.15
CA LEU A 33 -1.06 -4.19 11.69
C LEU A 33 -2.10 -4.02 12.79
N LYS A 34 -2.39 -2.77 13.16
CA LYS A 34 -3.45 -2.41 14.09
C LYS A 34 -4.46 -1.49 13.42
N LEU A 35 -5.74 -1.79 13.56
CA LEU A 35 -6.83 -0.90 13.18
C LEU A 35 -7.13 0.05 14.35
N ASN A 36 -6.73 1.31 14.25
CA ASN A 36 -6.88 2.27 15.34
C ASN A 36 -8.32 2.80 15.44
N SER A 37 -8.87 3.27 14.34
CA SER A 37 -10.21 3.84 14.31
C SER A 37 -10.83 3.76 12.92
N ILE A 38 -12.17 3.74 12.88
CA ILE A 38 -12.95 3.91 11.67
C ILE A 38 -13.95 5.03 11.92
N ASN A 39 -13.93 6.05 11.08
CA ASN A 39 -14.86 7.16 11.10
C ASN A 39 -15.70 7.14 9.81
N ILE A 40 -17.00 7.40 9.96
CA ILE A 40 -17.92 7.52 8.82
C ILE A 40 -18.32 8.98 8.75
N GLU A 41 -18.05 9.62 7.63
CA GLU A 41 -18.38 11.01 7.35
C GLU A 41 -19.36 11.06 6.18
N GLY A 42 -20.58 11.56 6.45
CA GLY A 42 -21.58 11.80 5.42
C GLY A 42 -21.34 13.14 4.73
N LYS A 43 -21.23 13.13 3.40
CA LYS A 43 -21.24 14.33 2.55
C LYS A 43 -22.50 14.36 1.67
N GLU A 44 -22.75 15.47 1.01
CA GLU A 44 -23.97 15.62 0.20
C GLU A 44 -24.11 14.53 -0.86
N ASN A 45 -23.02 14.19 -1.56
CA ASN A 45 -23.03 13.28 -2.71
C ASN A 45 -22.49 11.87 -2.41
N PHE A 46 -21.77 11.67 -1.30
CA PHE A 46 -21.17 10.39 -0.94
C PHE A 46 -20.95 10.30 0.58
N ASP A 47 -20.87 9.08 1.06
CA ASP A 47 -20.42 8.77 2.41
C ASP A 47 -18.99 8.28 2.35
N THR A 48 -18.13 8.82 3.20
CA THR A 48 -16.72 8.43 3.30
C THR A 48 -16.52 7.62 4.57
N VAL A 49 -15.92 6.46 4.44
CA VAL A 49 -15.42 5.66 5.55
C VAL A 49 -13.91 5.81 5.60
N VAL A 50 -13.40 6.41 6.66
CA VAL A 50 -11.96 6.64 6.87
C VAL A 50 -11.47 5.69 7.94
N ALA A 51 -10.59 4.78 7.56
CA ALA A 51 -9.92 3.85 8.47
C ALA A 51 -8.47 4.29 8.70
N ARG A 52 -8.09 4.37 9.98
CA ARG A 52 -6.73 4.68 10.40
C ARG A 52 -6.06 3.44 10.94
N PHE A 53 -4.91 3.14 10.39
CA PHE A 53 -4.09 2.00 10.77
C PHE A 53 -2.74 2.45 11.29
N SER A 54 -2.14 1.65 12.15
CA SER A 54 -0.72 1.71 12.44
C SER A 54 -0.07 0.36 12.11
N VAL A 55 1.09 0.44 11.49
CA VAL A 55 1.95 -0.70 11.19
C VAL A 55 3.21 -0.54 12.02
N ASN A 56 3.43 -1.47 12.93
CA ASN A 56 4.61 -1.52 13.76
C ASN A 56 5.58 -2.56 13.19
N GLU A 57 6.77 -2.11 12.88
CA GLU A 57 7.93 -2.92 12.60
C GLU A 57 8.94 -2.68 13.73
N THR A 58 9.83 -3.59 14.00
CA THR A 58 10.75 -3.68 15.17
C THR A 58 11.31 -2.34 15.71
N SER A 59 11.32 -1.28 14.92
CA SER A 59 11.88 0.03 15.31
C SER A 59 11.07 1.25 14.87
N ASN A 60 10.04 1.08 14.06
CA ASN A 60 9.28 2.20 13.50
C ASN A 60 7.78 1.92 13.45
N GLU A 61 7.00 2.87 13.95
CA GLU A 61 5.57 2.90 13.77
C GLU A 61 5.22 3.78 12.56
N LYS A 62 4.43 3.24 11.64
CA LYS A 62 3.92 3.95 10.46
C LYS A 62 2.42 4.07 10.55
N SER A 63 1.91 5.27 10.34
CA SER A 63 0.47 5.51 10.25
C SER A 63 0.03 5.48 8.78
N LEU A 64 -1.04 4.74 8.50
CA LEU A 64 -1.67 4.66 7.19
C LEU A 64 -3.15 5.00 7.29
N ILE A 65 -3.68 5.60 6.23
CA ILE A 65 -5.09 5.95 6.13
C ILE A 65 -5.61 5.31 4.84
N SER A 66 -6.68 4.53 4.94
CA SER A 66 -7.42 4.03 3.79
C SER A 66 -8.83 4.60 3.82
N GLU A 67 -9.30 5.08 2.67
CA GLU A 67 -10.63 5.66 2.51
C GLU A 67 -11.47 4.82 1.57
N LYS A 68 -12.76 4.70 1.91
CA LYS A 68 -13.77 4.10 1.05
C LYS A 68 -14.89 5.09 0.86
N ARG A 69 -15.18 5.46 -0.39
CA ARG A 69 -16.27 6.37 -0.75
C ARG A 69 -17.40 5.60 -1.37
N VAL A 70 -18.60 5.80 -0.87
CA VAL A 70 -19.84 5.23 -1.40
C VAL A 70 -20.68 6.37 -1.94
N TYR A 71 -20.82 6.46 -3.25
CA TYR A 71 -21.61 7.49 -3.92
C TYR A 71 -23.10 7.18 -3.82
N LYS A 72 -23.89 8.14 -3.37
CA LYS A 72 -25.36 8.01 -3.19
C LYS A 72 -26.09 7.88 -4.52
N VAL A 73 -25.53 8.51 -5.56
CA VAL A 73 -26.07 8.43 -6.94
C VAL A 73 -25.24 7.42 -7.72
N GLY A 74 -25.90 6.37 -8.21
CA GLY A 74 -25.27 5.32 -9.00
C GLY A 74 -24.65 4.17 -8.21
N GLY A 75 -24.58 4.25 -6.88
CA GLY A 75 -24.04 3.17 -6.03
C GLY A 75 -22.58 2.83 -6.27
N VAL A 76 -21.82 3.72 -6.90
CA VAL A 76 -20.40 3.49 -7.19
C VAL A 76 -19.59 3.50 -5.89
N ILE A 77 -18.77 2.47 -5.72
CA ILE A 77 -17.86 2.35 -4.57
C ILE A 77 -16.46 2.56 -5.05
N THR A 78 -15.76 3.52 -4.43
CA THR A 78 -14.34 3.77 -4.70
C THR A 78 -13.55 3.56 -3.42
N SER A 79 -12.53 2.70 -3.47
CA SER A 79 -11.63 2.47 -2.34
C SER A 79 -10.27 3.09 -2.64
N GLU A 80 -9.80 3.94 -1.74
CA GLU A 80 -8.46 4.51 -1.79
C GLU A 80 -7.54 3.70 -0.87
N THR A 81 -6.46 3.20 -1.45
CA THR A 81 -5.49 2.39 -0.73
C THR A 81 -4.60 3.25 0.15
N GLY A 82 -4.47 2.89 1.41
CA GLY A 82 -3.43 3.44 2.27
C GLY A 82 -2.08 2.87 1.87
N ILE A 83 -1.16 3.73 1.47
CA ILE A 83 0.17 3.33 1.02
C ILE A 83 1.22 3.98 1.92
N SER A 84 2.17 3.17 2.39
CA SER A 84 3.39 3.66 3.03
C SER A 84 4.59 3.03 2.37
N THR A 85 5.37 3.86 1.70
CA THR A 85 6.54 3.45 0.95
C THR A 85 7.80 3.56 1.81
N SER A 86 8.67 2.54 1.73
CA SER A 86 10.00 2.52 2.31
C SER A 86 11.00 1.99 1.29
N ILE A 87 12.29 2.11 1.60
CA ILE A 87 13.35 1.65 0.69
C ILE A 87 13.27 0.14 0.41
N ILE A 88 12.82 -0.66 1.38
CA ILE A 88 12.82 -2.12 1.30
C ILE A 88 11.43 -2.68 1.16
N LYS A 89 10.44 -2.09 1.85
CA LYS A 89 9.06 -2.61 1.94
C LYS A 89 8.04 -1.52 1.68
N ASP A 90 7.06 -1.81 0.88
CA ASP A 90 5.88 -0.98 0.69
C ASP A 90 4.67 -1.66 1.31
N TYR A 91 3.96 -0.95 2.13
CA TYR A 91 2.73 -1.40 2.77
C TYR A 91 1.53 -0.84 2.02
N HIS A 92 0.62 -1.73 1.66
CA HIS A 92 -0.65 -1.39 1.01
C HIS A 92 -1.79 -1.92 1.86
N ILE A 93 -2.72 -1.04 2.23
CA ILE A 93 -3.90 -1.40 3.00
C ILE A 93 -5.14 -0.95 2.26
N VAL A 94 -6.05 -1.89 2.02
CA VAL A 94 -7.34 -1.63 1.38
C VAL A 94 -8.46 -1.99 2.35
N LEU A 95 -9.34 -1.01 2.61
CA LEU A 95 -10.55 -1.21 3.38
C LEU A 95 -11.64 -1.83 2.48
N GLY A 96 -12.10 -3.01 2.84
CA GLY A 96 -13.18 -3.72 2.16
C GLY A 96 -14.56 -3.44 2.76
N ASP A 97 -15.38 -4.49 2.85
CA ASP A 97 -16.76 -4.39 3.30
C ASP A 97 -16.89 -4.60 4.82
N ARG A 98 -17.96 -4.03 5.36
CA ARG A 98 -18.36 -4.24 6.75
C ARG A 98 -19.18 -5.51 6.85
N TYR A 99 -18.85 -6.34 7.84
CA TYR A 99 -19.63 -7.52 8.19
C TYR A 99 -20.73 -7.19 9.21
N GLN A 100 -21.70 -8.10 9.35
CA GLN A 100 -22.83 -7.95 10.29
C GLN A 100 -22.38 -7.93 11.75
N ASP A 101 -21.25 -8.55 12.08
CA ASP A 101 -20.66 -8.57 13.42
C ASP A 101 -19.91 -7.28 13.80
N GLY A 102 -19.89 -6.29 12.90
CA GLY A 102 -19.21 -5.00 13.07
C GLY A 102 -17.73 -5.01 12.71
N SER A 103 -17.20 -6.14 12.26
CA SER A 103 -15.82 -6.21 11.72
C SER A 103 -15.77 -5.72 10.27
N TRP A 104 -14.56 -5.38 9.83
CA TRP A 104 -14.28 -4.94 8.47
C TRP A 104 -13.31 -5.89 7.79
N SER A 105 -13.56 -6.15 6.52
CA SER A 105 -12.58 -6.83 5.66
C SER A 105 -11.44 -5.87 5.36
N ILE A 106 -10.22 -6.31 5.57
CA ILE A 106 -9.02 -5.53 5.33
C ILE A 106 -8.05 -6.40 4.56
N ARG A 107 -7.60 -5.91 3.41
CA ARG A 107 -6.50 -6.52 2.68
C ARG A 107 -5.23 -5.77 3.02
N PHE A 108 -4.29 -6.49 3.60
CA PHE A 108 -2.96 -6.00 3.91
C PHE A 108 -1.93 -6.69 3.01
N SER A 109 -1.19 -5.91 2.25
CA SER A 109 -0.18 -6.40 1.31
C SER A 109 1.17 -5.77 1.62
N ILE A 110 2.20 -6.57 1.56
CA ILE A 110 3.59 -6.16 1.71
C ILE A 110 4.31 -6.47 0.40
N ASN A 111 4.81 -5.44 -0.24
CA ASN A 111 5.59 -5.57 -1.47
C ASN A 111 7.05 -5.24 -1.18
N TYR A 112 7.93 -6.14 -1.58
CA TYR A 112 9.37 -5.97 -1.40
C TYR A 112 10.02 -5.48 -2.67
N GLY A 113 10.99 -4.58 -2.53
CA GLY A 113 11.91 -4.24 -3.61
C GLY A 113 11.38 -3.33 -4.71
N ILE A 114 10.22 -2.67 -4.56
CA ILE A 114 9.72 -1.71 -5.56
C ILE A 114 10.74 -0.60 -5.83
N MET A 115 11.41 -0.11 -4.78
CA MET A 115 12.46 0.91 -4.90
C MET A 115 13.65 0.44 -5.75
N MET A 116 13.96 -0.87 -5.75
CA MET A 116 15.02 -1.45 -6.58
C MET A 116 14.71 -1.31 -8.08
N ILE A 117 13.43 -1.37 -8.46
CA ILE A 117 12.99 -1.17 -9.85
C ILE A 117 13.30 0.27 -10.28
N TRP A 118 12.97 1.25 -9.44
CA TRP A 118 13.24 2.66 -9.70
C TRP A 118 14.72 2.96 -9.81
N ILE A 119 15.53 2.46 -8.87
CA ILE A 119 16.99 2.60 -8.87
C ILE A 119 17.58 1.99 -10.15
N SER A 120 17.16 0.78 -10.52
CA SER A 120 17.62 0.11 -11.75
C SER A 120 17.27 0.91 -13.00
N SER A 121 16.11 1.52 -13.05
CA SER A 121 15.65 2.35 -14.18
C SER A 121 16.50 3.62 -14.31
N ILE A 122 16.82 4.28 -13.20
CA ILE A 122 17.67 5.47 -13.16
C ILE A 122 19.10 5.12 -13.62
N ILE A 123 19.69 4.03 -13.14
CA ILE A 123 21.01 3.58 -13.54
C ILE A 123 21.06 3.30 -15.04
N LEU A 124 20.03 2.67 -15.59
CA LEU A 124 19.92 2.39 -17.02
C LEU A 124 19.86 3.69 -17.84
N LEU A 125 19.08 4.67 -17.42
CA LEU A 125 18.99 5.98 -18.05
C LEU A 125 20.35 6.71 -18.05
N LEU A 126 21.01 6.75 -16.89
CA LEU A 126 22.34 7.38 -16.77
C LEU A 126 23.39 6.69 -17.62
N SER A 127 23.36 5.37 -17.69
CA SER A 127 24.27 4.58 -18.54
C SER A 127 24.09 4.90 -20.03
N MET A 128 22.83 5.08 -20.44
CA MET A 128 22.49 5.43 -21.81
C MET A 128 22.95 6.84 -22.17
N LEU A 129 22.74 7.82 -21.28
CA LEU A 129 23.22 9.19 -21.43
C LEU A 129 24.74 9.25 -21.50
N TYR A 130 25.43 8.54 -20.60
CA TYR A 130 26.88 8.47 -20.60
C TYR A 130 27.46 7.88 -21.91
N GLY A 131 26.86 6.80 -22.42
CA GLY A 131 27.23 6.20 -23.69
C GLY A 131 27.06 7.14 -24.88
N THR A 132 25.98 7.95 -24.88
CA THR A 132 25.70 8.94 -25.93
C THR A 132 26.71 10.08 -25.90
N ILE A 133 27.02 10.63 -24.72
CA ILE A 133 27.99 11.72 -24.55
C ILE A 133 29.36 11.27 -25.01
N ARG A 134 29.81 10.08 -24.59
CA ARG A 134 31.10 9.53 -24.98
C ARG A 134 31.25 9.31 -26.48
N ARG A 135 30.14 8.94 -27.16
CA ARG A 135 30.14 8.72 -28.61
C ARG A 135 30.23 10.01 -29.44
N HIS A 136 29.76 11.12 -28.89
CA HIS A 136 29.77 12.45 -29.57
C HIS A 136 31.00 13.27 -29.18
N GLY A 137 31.85 12.81 -28.29
CA GLY A 137 33.05 13.48 -27.82
C GLY A 137 34.33 13.18 -28.62
N TYR A 138 34.19 12.53 -29.78
CA TYR A 138 35.28 12.29 -30.74
C TYR A 138 34.96 12.96 -32.06
#